data_84cc98111dc79b16bc4ea55dac1aa6ef
#
_entry.id   84cc98111dc79b16bc4ea55dac1aa6ef
#
_cell.length_a   1.000
_cell.length_b   1.000
_cell.length_c   1.000
_cell.angle_alpha   90.00
_cell.angle_beta   90.00
_cell.angle_gamma   90.00
#
_symmetry.space_group_name_H-M   'P 1'
#
loop_
_entity.id
_entity.type
_entity.pdbx_description
1 polymer ?
#
loop_
_entity_poly.entity_id
_entity_poly.type
_entity_poly.pdbx_seq_one_letter_code
_entity_poly.pdbx_strand_id
1 'polypeptide(L)'
;MIGELLRRGFEVQLSDRKEHLLLVQTGGSAPKPVQVKTVHSTPWYVRRASFAGSAVDQVTVYVLLEVERGIRSTRFFVVKNSDLAAQFRQPQTSNPIGFIDAKSVEQYEDNWEILR
;
A
#
# COMPACT_ATOMS: atom_id res chain seq x y z
N MET A 1 -4.59 6.42 -8.10
CA MET A 1 -4.79 6.14 -6.65
C MET A 1 -5.59 7.22 -5.93
N ILE A 2 -5.23 8.47 -6.10
CA ILE A 2 -5.96 9.58 -5.46
C ILE A 2 -7.45 9.57 -5.85
N GLY A 3 -7.75 9.38 -7.13
CA GLY A 3 -9.13 9.31 -7.61
C GLY A 3 -9.96 8.22 -6.94
N GLU A 4 -9.36 7.04 -6.68
CA GLU A 4 -10.06 5.96 -6.00
C GLU A 4 -10.39 6.32 -4.56
N LEU A 5 -9.46 6.96 -3.85
CA LEU A 5 -9.69 7.41 -2.48
C LEU A 5 -10.79 8.48 -2.43
N LEU A 6 -10.76 9.46 -3.34
CA LEU A 6 -11.80 10.49 -3.42
C LEU A 6 -13.17 9.88 -3.70
N ARG A 7 -13.24 8.91 -4.61
CA ARG A 7 -14.48 8.22 -4.93
C ARG A 7 -15.07 7.50 -3.71
N ARG A 8 -14.23 7.05 -2.79
CA ARG A 8 -14.64 6.36 -1.57
C ARG A 8 -14.88 7.29 -0.38
N GLY A 9 -14.87 8.60 -0.62
CA GLY A 9 -15.22 9.60 0.38
C GLY A 9 -14.07 10.07 1.27
N PHE A 10 -12.83 9.74 0.91
CA PHE A 10 -11.66 10.21 1.64
C PHE A 10 -11.20 11.58 1.16
N GLU A 11 -10.69 12.39 2.06
CA GLU A 11 -9.93 13.59 1.74
C GLU A 11 -8.46 13.20 1.62
N VAL A 12 -7.78 13.69 0.58
CA VAL A 12 -6.42 13.27 0.26
C VAL A 12 -5.54 14.48 0.05
N GLN A 13 -4.35 14.47 0.67
CA GLN A 13 -3.29 15.45 0.45
C GLN A 13 -2.01 14.72 0.07
N LEU A 14 -1.23 15.33 -0.81
CA LEU A 14 0.12 14.84 -1.11
C LEU A 14 1.06 15.25 0.03
N SER A 15 1.94 14.33 0.42
CA SER A 15 2.98 14.64 1.39
C SER A 15 4.14 15.34 0.69
N ASP A 16 4.61 16.44 1.27
CA ASP A 16 5.79 17.17 0.77
C ASP A 16 7.10 16.40 0.94
N ARG A 17 7.08 15.36 1.75
CA ARG A 17 8.30 14.63 2.14
C ARG A 17 8.65 13.46 1.23
N LYS A 18 7.64 12.83 0.61
CA LYS A 18 7.83 11.63 -0.22
C LYS A 18 6.81 11.59 -1.33
N GLU A 19 7.27 11.29 -2.55
CA GLU A 19 6.43 11.29 -3.75
C GLU A 19 5.26 10.30 -3.70
N HIS A 20 5.41 9.18 -2.97
CA HIS A 20 4.40 8.12 -2.92
C HIS A 20 3.68 8.04 -1.58
N LEU A 21 3.77 9.10 -0.79
CA LEU A 21 3.10 9.17 0.50
C LEU A 21 1.92 10.13 0.41
N LEU A 22 0.74 9.62 0.74
CA LEU A 22 -0.49 10.40 0.80
C LEU A 22 -0.91 10.59 2.25
N LEU A 23 -1.56 11.71 2.54
CA LEU A 23 -2.24 11.93 3.81
C LEU A 23 -3.73 11.76 3.55
N VAL A 24 -4.34 10.80 4.22
CA VAL A 24 -5.73 10.40 4.00
C VAL A 24 -6.54 10.58 5.27
N GLN A 25 -7.71 11.20 5.15
CA GLN A 25 -8.61 11.36 6.29
C GLN A 25 -10.07 11.22 5.89
N THR A 26 -10.93 10.92 6.87
CA THR A 26 -12.38 10.93 6.73
C THR A 26 -12.99 11.77 7.84
N GLY A 27 -13.99 12.57 7.49
CA GLY A 27 -14.69 13.42 8.46
C GLY A 27 -13.74 14.28 9.26
N GLY A 28 -13.87 14.30 10.57
CA GLY A 28 -13.00 15.06 11.47
C GLY A 28 -11.79 14.29 12.00
N SER A 29 -11.48 13.12 11.45
CA SER A 29 -10.36 12.33 11.93
C SER A 29 -9.00 12.93 11.52
N ALA A 30 -7.95 12.59 12.27
CA ALA A 30 -6.60 13.03 11.93
C ALA A 30 -6.13 12.38 10.62
N PRO A 31 -5.36 13.09 9.77
CA PRO A 31 -4.81 12.49 8.57
C PRO A 31 -3.89 11.31 8.88
N LYS A 32 -4.02 10.26 8.06
CA LYS A 32 -3.20 9.05 8.18
C LYS A 32 -2.23 8.99 7.01
N PRO A 33 -0.94 8.73 7.25
CA PRO A 33 0.00 8.54 6.16
C PRO A 33 -0.26 7.20 5.46
N VAL A 34 -0.35 7.24 4.14
CA VAL A 34 -0.60 6.06 3.30
C VAL A 34 0.45 6.01 2.21
N GLN A 35 1.19 4.92 2.14
CA GLN A 35 2.15 4.69 1.07
C GLN A 35 1.48 3.91 -0.05
N VAL A 36 1.84 4.23 -1.31
CA VAL A 36 1.29 3.57 -2.49
C VAL A 36 2.43 2.87 -3.23
N LYS A 37 2.23 1.59 -3.54
CA LYS A 37 3.15 0.79 -4.33
C LYS A 37 2.40 0.20 -5.52
N THR A 38 2.81 0.56 -6.74
CA THR A 38 2.12 0.16 -7.97
C THR A 38 3.02 -0.70 -8.83
N VAL A 39 2.51 -1.81 -9.32
CA VAL A 39 3.20 -2.68 -10.28
C VAL A 39 2.23 -3.19 -11.34
N HIS A 40 2.79 -3.60 -12.49
CA HIS A 40 2.04 -4.29 -13.56
C HIS A 40 2.07 -5.80 -13.39
N SER A 41 3.05 -6.32 -12.67
CA SER A 41 3.13 -7.73 -12.31
C SER A 41 3.79 -7.86 -10.94
N THR A 42 3.35 -8.84 -10.16
CA THR A 42 3.89 -9.10 -8.82
C THR A 42 5.27 -9.75 -8.93
N PRO A 43 6.11 -9.66 -7.89
CA PRO A 43 5.83 -9.08 -6.57
C PRO A 43 5.99 -7.55 -6.53
N TRP A 44 5.59 -6.95 -5.42
CA TRP A 44 5.95 -5.57 -5.09
C TRP A 44 7.27 -5.56 -4.35
N TYR A 45 8.17 -4.66 -4.74
CA TYR A 45 9.44 -4.48 -4.04
C TYR A 45 9.26 -3.41 -2.98
N VAL A 46 9.64 -3.74 -1.75
CA VAL A 46 9.44 -2.86 -0.59
C VAL A 46 10.71 -2.81 0.26
N ARG A 47 10.87 -1.73 1.01
CA ARG A 47 12.00 -1.56 1.90
C ARG A 47 11.72 -2.25 3.23
N ARG A 48 12.76 -2.88 3.81
CA ARG A 48 12.70 -3.45 5.15
C ARG A 48 12.23 -2.43 6.20
N ALA A 49 12.62 -1.16 6.03
CA ALA A 49 12.26 -0.09 6.94
C ALA A 49 10.74 0.09 7.09
N SER A 50 9.95 -0.32 6.10
CA SER A 50 8.48 -0.28 6.19
C SER A 50 7.93 -1.18 7.28
N PHE A 51 8.70 -2.18 7.72
CA PHE A 51 8.28 -3.16 8.71
C PHE A 51 9.01 -2.99 10.04
N ALA A 52 9.56 -1.81 10.29
CA ALA A 52 10.33 -1.50 11.50
C ALA A 52 9.99 -0.12 12.04
N GLY A 53 10.21 0.08 13.35
CA GLY A 53 9.99 1.36 14.01
C GLY A 53 8.55 1.85 13.87
N SER A 54 8.38 3.16 13.72
CA SER A 54 7.06 3.79 13.59
C SER A 54 6.36 3.44 12.26
N ALA A 55 7.10 3.00 11.26
CA ALA A 55 6.53 2.64 9.95
C ALA A 55 5.62 1.42 10.01
N VAL A 56 5.74 0.57 11.04
CA VAL A 56 4.89 -0.63 11.18
C VAL A 56 3.41 -0.29 11.32
N ASP A 57 3.10 0.90 11.82
CA ASP A 57 1.71 1.33 12.01
C ASP A 57 1.12 2.05 10.79
N GLN A 58 1.94 2.29 9.77
CA GLN A 58 1.48 2.92 8.54
C GLN A 58 0.75 1.92 7.66
N VAL A 59 -0.16 2.46 6.83
CA VAL A 59 -0.91 1.68 5.85
C VAL A 59 -0.23 1.82 4.49
N THR A 60 -0.14 0.72 3.78
CA THR A 60 0.30 0.71 2.38
C THR A 60 -0.84 0.21 1.51
N VAL A 61 -1.06 0.88 0.39
CA VAL A 61 -1.95 0.40 -0.66
C VAL A 61 -1.09 -0.20 -1.77
N TYR A 62 -1.21 -1.50 -1.95
CA TYR A 62 -0.56 -2.22 -3.03
C TYR A 62 -1.48 -2.23 -4.22
N VAL A 63 -1.03 -1.65 -5.33
CA VAL A 63 -1.83 -1.51 -6.55
C VAL A 63 -1.29 -2.43 -7.62
N LEU A 64 -2.15 -3.26 -8.17
CA LEU A 64 -1.81 -4.16 -9.27
C LEU A 64 -2.58 -3.74 -10.51
N LEU A 65 -1.84 -3.30 -11.52
CA LEU A 65 -2.40 -2.91 -12.82
C LEU A 65 -2.33 -4.11 -13.76
N GLU A 66 -3.43 -4.84 -13.89
CA GLU A 66 -3.51 -6.01 -14.74
C GLU A 66 -4.02 -5.63 -16.14
N VAL A 67 -3.46 -6.30 -17.16
CA VAL A 67 -3.97 -6.25 -18.52
C VAL A 67 -4.16 -7.68 -18.98
N GLU A 68 -5.40 -8.07 -19.26
CA GLU A 68 -5.72 -9.39 -19.76
C GLU A 68 -6.61 -9.26 -20.98
N ARG A 69 -6.18 -9.83 -22.11
CA ARG A 69 -6.89 -9.77 -23.40
C ARG A 69 -7.26 -8.34 -23.80
N GLY A 70 -6.35 -7.38 -23.55
CA GLY A 70 -6.58 -5.97 -23.86
C GLY A 70 -7.48 -5.23 -22.88
N ILE A 71 -8.00 -5.91 -21.87
CA ILE A 71 -8.84 -5.32 -20.83
C ILE A 71 -7.96 -4.95 -19.65
N ARG A 72 -8.05 -3.69 -19.21
CA ARG A 72 -7.33 -3.19 -18.03
C ARG A 72 -8.19 -3.35 -16.79
N SER A 73 -7.62 -3.92 -15.74
CA SER A 73 -8.23 -3.91 -14.43
C SER A 73 -7.22 -3.49 -13.39
N THR A 74 -7.69 -2.79 -12.36
CA THR A 74 -6.83 -2.33 -11.27
C THR A 74 -7.35 -2.95 -9.99
N ARG A 75 -6.44 -3.60 -9.25
CA ARG A 75 -6.77 -4.17 -7.95
C ARG A 75 -6.03 -3.41 -6.86
N PHE A 76 -6.71 -3.20 -5.75
CA PHE A 76 -6.18 -2.46 -4.60
C PHE A 76 -6.17 -3.35 -3.37
N PHE A 77 -5.04 -3.42 -2.70
CA PHE A 77 -4.88 -4.19 -1.46
C PHE A 77 -4.43 -3.21 -0.37
N VAL A 78 -5.28 -3.02 0.62
CA VAL A 78 -5.08 -1.99 1.65
C VAL A 78 -4.73 -2.69 2.96
N VAL A 79 -3.51 -2.50 3.44
CA VAL A 79 -3.00 -3.28 4.55
C VAL A 79 -2.06 -2.48 5.44
N LYS A 80 -2.17 -2.71 6.74
CA LYS A 80 -1.25 -2.14 7.71
C LYS A 80 0.09 -2.88 7.64
N ASN A 81 1.19 -2.15 7.64
CA ASN A 81 2.52 -2.76 7.48
C ASN A 81 2.79 -3.87 8.51
N SER A 82 2.37 -3.69 9.76
CA SER A 82 2.55 -4.71 10.79
C SER A 82 1.87 -6.04 10.46
N ASP A 83 0.77 -6.02 9.69
CA ASP A 83 0.05 -7.23 9.31
C ASP A 83 0.77 -8.03 8.22
N LEU A 84 1.72 -7.41 7.52
CA LEU A 84 2.51 -8.05 6.48
C LEU A 84 3.96 -8.36 6.90
N ALA A 85 4.38 -7.94 8.06
CA ALA A 85 5.78 -8.07 8.48
C ALA A 85 6.30 -9.52 8.36
N ALA A 86 5.47 -10.50 8.75
CA ALA A 86 5.83 -11.91 8.66
C ALA A 86 5.86 -12.46 7.23
N GLN A 87 5.25 -11.74 6.29
CA GLN A 87 5.17 -12.14 4.88
C GLN A 87 6.26 -11.51 4.02
N PHE A 88 7.01 -10.56 4.58
CA PHE A 88 8.08 -9.89 3.86
C PHE A 88 9.21 -10.86 3.54
N ARG A 89 9.52 -10.96 2.25
CA ARG A 89 10.56 -11.85 1.72
C ARG A 89 11.81 -11.06 1.41
N GLN A 90 12.94 -11.49 1.98
CA GLN A 90 14.21 -10.81 1.78
C GLN A 90 15.29 -11.86 1.52
N PRO A 91 15.63 -12.14 0.25
CA PRO A 91 16.60 -13.18 -0.09
C PRO A 91 18.01 -12.94 0.45
N GLN A 92 18.37 -11.65 0.61
CA GLN A 92 19.69 -11.27 1.12
C GLN A 92 19.52 -10.33 2.32
N THR A 93 20.04 -10.73 3.47
CA THR A 93 19.90 -9.95 4.71
C THR A 93 20.60 -8.59 4.67
N SER A 94 21.63 -8.44 3.85
CA SER A 94 22.35 -7.17 3.65
C SER A 94 21.61 -6.20 2.73
N ASN A 95 20.65 -6.67 1.94
CA ASN A 95 19.89 -5.83 1.03
C ASN A 95 18.70 -5.22 1.77
N PRO A 96 18.54 -3.87 1.78
CA PRO A 96 17.41 -3.23 2.43
C PRO A 96 16.08 -3.41 1.68
N ILE A 97 16.11 -3.99 0.47
CA ILE A 97 14.92 -4.20 -0.36
C ILE A 97 14.58 -5.68 -0.40
N GLY A 98 13.31 -5.98 -0.15
CA GLY A 98 12.72 -7.29 -0.30
C GLY A 98 11.44 -7.20 -1.10
N PHE A 99 10.56 -8.18 -0.95
CA PHE A 99 9.32 -8.19 -1.73
C PHE A 99 8.14 -8.77 -0.95
N ILE A 100 6.95 -8.38 -1.41
CA ILE A 100 5.65 -8.92 -0.98
C ILE A 100 5.00 -9.53 -2.22
N ASP A 101 4.56 -10.77 -2.15
CA ASP A 101 3.89 -11.44 -3.26
C ASP A 101 2.36 -11.25 -3.21
N ALA A 102 1.70 -11.57 -4.32
CA ALA A 102 0.26 -11.39 -4.45
C ALA A 102 -0.54 -12.19 -3.40
N LYS A 103 -0.07 -13.38 -3.08
CA LYS A 103 -0.75 -14.27 -2.15
C LYS A 103 -0.82 -13.70 -0.75
N SER A 104 0.21 -12.94 -0.36
CA SER A 104 0.29 -12.32 0.97
C SER A 104 -0.76 -11.26 1.20
N VAL A 105 -1.30 -10.64 0.16
CA VAL A 105 -2.23 -9.52 0.26
C VAL A 105 -3.67 -9.84 -0.16
N GLU A 106 -3.94 -11.03 -0.68
CA GLU A 106 -5.27 -11.40 -1.20
C GLU A 106 -6.40 -11.09 -0.23
N GLN A 107 -6.25 -11.39 1.04
CA GLN A 107 -7.29 -11.15 2.03
C GLN A 107 -7.54 -9.67 2.32
N TYR A 108 -6.66 -8.79 1.85
CA TYR A 108 -6.76 -7.36 2.09
C TYR A 108 -7.28 -6.58 0.88
N GLU A 109 -7.78 -7.27 -0.13
CA GLU A 109 -8.33 -6.60 -1.30
C GLU A 109 -9.50 -5.72 -0.90
N ASP A 110 -9.47 -4.45 -1.35
CA ASP A 110 -10.49 -3.44 -1.06
C ASP A 110 -10.78 -3.25 0.43
N ASN A 111 -9.77 -3.45 1.26
CA ASN A 111 -9.87 -3.31 2.71
C ASN A 111 -9.78 -1.84 3.15
N TRP A 112 -10.62 -0.99 2.57
CA TRP A 112 -10.58 0.46 2.78
C TRP A 112 -10.98 0.87 4.20
N GLU A 113 -11.68 0.01 4.92
CA GLU A 113 -12.17 0.32 6.27
C GLU A 113 -11.05 0.65 7.26
N ILE A 114 -9.84 0.12 7.06
CA ILE A 114 -8.72 0.41 7.96
C ILE A 114 -8.25 1.87 7.87
N LEU A 115 -8.68 2.61 6.83
CA LEU A 115 -8.36 4.03 6.68
C LEU A 115 -9.42 4.95 7.29
N ARG A 116 -10.54 4.41 7.73
CA ARG A 116 -11.63 5.19 8.33
C ARG A 116 -11.43 5.46 9.81
#